data_c09e0c918a4f06c4d8526161b80e90c2
#
_entry.id   c09e0c918a4f06c4d8526161b80e90c2
#
_cell.length_a   1.000
_cell.length_b   1.000
_cell.length_c   1.000
_cell.angle_alpha   90.00
_cell.angle_beta   90.00
_cell.angle_gamma   90.00
#
_symmetry.space_group_name_H-M   'P 1'
#
loop_
_entity.id
_entity.type
_entity.pdbx_description
1 polymer ?
#
loop_
_entity_poly.entity_id
_entity_poly.type
_entity_poly.pdbx_seq_one_letter_code
_entity_poly.pdbx_strand_id
1 'polypeptide(L)'
;RPVPERFAGKLGFNLELVPSTLLGKPWIMDNRTGVFPHQAMGPTMKQTSNMEHIGDFNPKGKASLDQLLLDRKTYNPMIADDIVSAPLAAGKKFVLNPQDELAKITIESEKGDLMLYDGRINHNNGWFVLRSEFPAGTKGNAVRWIIRPTVTKEWRYAPVVQTSQVGYHPGQKKVAVIELDKRDTDFRQPALYRIAADGRKLVKQQAAKDWGDFQRYHYLQFDFTEITEEGLYQVMYGDAASPVFRIAKDVWDKGIWQAEVEYFLPVQMCHMRVNEKYRVWHDFCHQDDARMAQTNINHIDGYSQGPSTLCKYQPGDLVPGLNVGGWHDAGDYDLRVESQAGEAYILAMACENFGAYWDETSIDFEKRIVEIHQPDGKNDLLQQVENGALTVVAGWKALGRLYRGILCPTVRQYAHLGDASAHTDHVSGTADDRWVFTEDNPGRELQVTAWLAGISRVLKGHNDTLAADCLEIARELFKITRCDNNWILTTKVHAAVELYLATKEAGYRDFVLQQQDFICKNIRQTGWFIGRFDQAVGNVRFSKAIRKALPELQAMYQEYSS
;
A
#
# COMPACT_ATOMS: atom_id res chain seq x y z
N ARG A 1 -2.82 29.22 19.19
CA ARG A 1 -1.48 29.41 18.61
C ARG A 1 -1.60 29.33 17.10
N PRO A 2 -0.86 30.16 16.33
CA PRO A 2 -0.88 30.03 14.89
C PRO A 2 -0.27 28.68 14.46
N VAL A 3 -0.78 28.11 13.39
CA VAL A 3 -0.16 26.95 12.74
C VAL A 3 1.23 27.36 12.28
N PRO A 4 2.29 26.57 12.55
CA PRO A 4 3.62 26.93 12.10
C PRO A 4 3.66 27.21 10.61
N GLU A 5 4.33 28.27 10.21
CA GLU A 5 4.37 28.79 8.84
C GLU A 5 4.79 27.73 7.81
N ARG A 6 5.70 26.81 8.19
CA ARG A 6 6.15 25.70 7.34
C ARG A 6 5.01 24.74 6.91
N PHE A 7 3.87 24.81 7.57
CA PHE A 7 2.69 23.99 7.26
C PHE A 7 1.57 24.80 6.61
N ALA A 8 1.68 26.11 6.58
CA ALA A 8 0.66 26.98 5.99
C ALA A 8 0.43 26.60 4.52
N GLY A 9 -0.84 26.47 4.15
CA GLY A 9 -1.24 26.12 2.78
C GLY A 9 -1.07 24.65 2.38
N LYS A 10 -0.49 23.79 3.27
CA LYS A 10 -0.24 22.37 3.00
C LYS A 10 -1.04 21.42 3.90
N LEU A 11 -1.81 21.95 4.84
CA LEU A 11 -2.54 21.15 5.82
C LEU A 11 -4.02 21.10 5.47
N GLY A 12 -4.55 19.90 5.47
CA GLY A 12 -5.98 19.66 5.53
C GLY A 12 -6.52 19.85 6.95
N PHE A 13 -7.79 20.19 7.04
CA PHE A 13 -8.51 20.27 8.30
C PHE A 13 -9.77 19.43 8.23
N ASN A 14 -9.96 18.58 9.23
CA ASN A 14 -11.24 17.97 9.51
C ASN A 14 -12.07 18.90 10.38
N LEU A 15 -13.30 19.12 10.00
CA LEU A 15 -14.27 19.87 10.78
C LEU A 15 -15.26 18.89 11.42
N GLU A 16 -15.24 18.79 12.74
CA GLU A 16 -16.02 17.81 13.48
C GLU A 16 -17.00 18.45 14.45
N LEU A 17 -18.20 17.89 14.50
CA LEU A 17 -19.22 18.21 15.49
C LEU A 17 -19.44 16.98 16.37
N VAL A 18 -19.07 17.06 17.64
CA VAL A 18 -19.09 15.93 18.55
C VAL A 18 -20.15 16.13 19.62
N PRO A 19 -21.12 15.21 19.76
CA PRO A 19 -22.05 15.22 20.88
C PRO A 19 -21.31 15.09 22.22
N SER A 20 -21.72 15.85 23.21
CA SER A 20 -21.10 15.83 24.54
C SER A 20 -21.10 14.46 25.22
N THR A 21 -22.02 13.57 24.83
CA THR A 21 -22.07 12.18 25.30
C THR A 21 -20.88 11.34 24.82
N LEU A 22 -20.18 11.76 23.78
CA LEU A 22 -18.98 11.10 23.29
C LEU A 22 -17.69 11.68 23.87
N LEU A 23 -17.79 12.82 24.56
CA LEU A 23 -16.66 13.42 25.23
C LEU A 23 -16.20 12.54 26.40
N GLY A 24 -14.89 12.34 26.49
CA GLY A 24 -14.32 11.49 27.52
C GLY A 24 -14.58 9.99 27.33
N LYS A 25 -15.21 9.62 26.20
CA LYS A 25 -15.22 8.23 25.73
C LYS A 25 -14.21 8.08 24.61
N PRO A 26 -13.54 6.94 24.54
CA PRO A 26 -12.67 6.65 23.44
C PRO A 26 -13.48 6.59 22.15
N TRP A 27 -12.99 7.27 21.18
CA TRP A 27 -13.50 7.20 19.82
C TRP A 27 -12.32 7.01 18.87
N ILE A 28 -12.51 6.11 17.94
CA ILE A 28 -11.54 5.76 16.93
C ILE A 28 -12.11 6.23 15.61
N MET A 29 -11.29 6.85 14.77
CA MET A 29 -11.70 7.26 13.45
C MET A 29 -11.20 6.26 12.42
N ASP A 30 -12.07 5.80 11.54
CA ASP A 30 -11.66 5.00 10.39
C ASP A 30 -10.84 5.88 9.44
N ASN A 31 -9.56 5.56 9.29
CA ASN A 31 -8.64 6.27 8.41
C ASN A 31 -9.10 6.35 6.95
N ARG A 32 -9.96 5.43 6.50
CA ARG A 32 -10.46 5.37 5.12
C ARG A 32 -11.67 6.27 4.88
N THR A 33 -12.54 6.38 5.86
CA THR A 33 -13.83 7.06 5.73
C THR A 33 -13.96 8.31 6.57
N GLY A 34 -13.08 8.52 7.54
CA GLY A 34 -13.18 9.59 8.52
C GLY A 34 -14.37 9.43 9.49
N VAL A 35 -14.97 8.26 9.56
CA VAL A 35 -16.13 7.95 10.41
C VAL A 35 -15.66 7.19 11.65
N PHE A 36 -16.30 7.43 12.77
CA PHE A 36 -16.00 6.72 14.02
C PHE A 36 -16.23 5.21 13.87
N PRO A 37 -15.26 4.37 14.20
CA PRO A 37 -15.28 2.94 13.93
C PRO A 37 -16.45 2.18 14.51
N HIS A 38 -16.97 2.58 15.68
CA HIS A 38 -18.16 1.94 16.24
C HIS A 38 -19.40 2.05 15.36
N GLN A 39 -19.38 2.93 14.36
CA GLN A 39 -20.42 3.05 13.35
C GLN A 39 -20.03 2.41 12.00
N ALA A 40 -18.76 2.42 11.67
CA ALA A 40 -18.23 2.01 10.37
C ALA A 40 -17.64 0.60 10.36
N MET A 41 -17.07 0.15 11.46
CA MET A 41 -16.47 -1.17 11.54
C MET A 41 -17.50 -2.19 12.02
N GLY A 42 -17.63 -3.26 11.29
CA GLY A 42 -18.61 -4.31 11.53
C GLY A 42 -18.41 -5.05 12.87
N PRO A 43 -18.99 -6.24 13.01
CA PRO A 43 -19.06 -6.99 14.28
C PRO A 43 -17.72 -7.19 14.98
N THR A 44 -16.61 -7.21 14.24
CA THR A 44 -15.27 -7.46 14.76
C THR A 44 -14.82 -6.39 15.77
N MET A 45 -15.16 -5.14 15.53
CA MET A 45 -14.81 -4.05 16.45
C MET A 45 -15.65 -4.05 17.72
N LYS A 46 -16.92 -4.44 17.63
CA LYS A 46 -17.78 -4.61 18.81
C LYS A 46 -17.33 -5.73 19.72
N GLN A 47 -16.54 -6.65 19.18
CA GLN A 47 -16.00 -7.80 19.92
C GLN A 47 -14.64 -7.52 20.59
N THR A 48 -13.98 -6.44 20.26
CA THR A 48 -12.85 -6.00 21.04
C THR A 48 -13.40 -5.49 22.38
N SER A 49 -13.47 -6.41 23.29
CA SER A 49 -14.04 -6.27 24.63
C SER A 49 -13.38 -5.17 25.49
N ASN A 50 -12.40 -4.49 24.97
CA ASN A 50 -11.58 -3.55 25.70
C ASN A 50 -11.91 -2.09 25.39
N MET A 51 -12.98 -1.82 24.66
CA MET A 51 -13.48 -0.46 24.45
C MET A 51 -13.77 0.27 25.77
N GLU A 52 -14.05 -0.47 26.85
CA GLU A 52 -14.25 0.10 28.18
C GLU A 52 -12.97 0.68 28.78
N HIS A 53 -11.82 0.09 28.46
CA HIS A 53 -10.52 0.56 28.94
C HIS A 53 -10.01 1.82 28.25
N ILE A 54 -10.58 2.17 27.13
CA ILE A 54 -10.26 3.38 26.44
C ILE A 54 -10.54 4.62 27.31
N GLY A 55 -11.63 4.61 28.05
CA GLY A 55 -11.97 5.68 28.99
C GLY A 55 -10.93 5.89 30.08
N ASP A 56 -10.25 4.82 30.47
CA ASP A 56 -9.21 4.86 31.50
C ASP A 56 -7.90 5.45 30.99
N PHE A 57 -7.69 5.34 29.69
CA PHE A 57 -6.54 5.92 29.00
C PHE A 57 -6.80 7.26 28.36
N ASN A 58 -8.06 7.65 28.23
CA ASN A 58 -8.29 9.00 27.79
C ASN A 58 -7.72 9.92 28.87
N PRO A 59 -6.51 10.42 28.73
CA PRO A 59 -5.73 10.95 29.84
C PRO A 59 -6.23 12.29 30.27
N LYS A 60 -7.34 12.77 29.78
CA LYS A 60 -7.63 14.18 29.94
C LYS A 60 -6.38 15.04 29.69
N GLY A 61 -5.62 14.61 28.70
CA GLY A 61 -4.38 15.24 28.25
C GLY A 61 -3.12 14.95 29.09
N LYS A 62 -3.08 13.91 29.92
CA LYS A 62 -1.99 13.70 30.91
C LYS A 62 -1.06 12.51 30.63
N ALA A 63 -1.50 11.47 29.95
CA ALA A 63 -0.62 10.36 29.63
C ALA A 63 0.19 10.65 28.36
N SER A 64 1.47 10.28 28.35
CA SER A 64 2.26 10.30 27.12
C SER A 64 1.87 9.14 26.22
N LEU A 65 2.13 9.27 24.93
CA LEU A 65 1.98 8.19 23.96
C LEU A 65 2.77 6.96 24.40
N ASP A 66 4.02 7.14 24.80
CA ASP A 66 4.89 6.04 25.25
C ASP A 66 4.32 5.29 26.43
N GLN A 67 3.76 6.01 27.41
CA GLN A 67 3.15 5.39 28.58
C GLN A 67 1.91 4.58 28.22
N LEU A 68 1.07 5.08 27.31
CA LEU A 68 -0.08 4.33 26.81
C LEU A 68 0.33 3.05 26.07
N LEU A 69 1.39 3.12 25.32
CA LEU A 69 1.92 1.98 24.55
C LEU A 69 2.63 0.94 25.42
N LEU A 70 3.18 1.34 26.55
CA LEU A 70 3.88 0.45 27.48
C LEU A 70 2.96 -0.21 28.52
N ASP A 71 1.81 0.37 28.83
CA ASP A 71 0.87 -0.21 29.80
C ASP A 71 -0.04 -1.26 29.16
N ARG A 72 0.40 -2.50 29.21
CA ARG A 72 -0.29 -3.64 28.59
C ARG A 72 -1.60 -4.06 29.26
N LYS A 73 -1.79 -3.78 30.52
CA LYS A 73 -2.99 -4.24 31.25
C LYS A 73 -4.24 -3.53 30.75
N THR A 74 -4.03 -2.32 30.35
CA THR A 74 -5.08 -1.41 29.94
C THR A 74 -4.98 -1.04 28.47
N TYR A 75 -3.92 -1.51 27.81
CA TYR A 75 -3.66 -1.22 26.43
C TYR A 75 -4.76 -1.78 25.52
N ASN A 76 -5.43 -0.90 24.80
CA ASN A 76 -6.32 -1.25 23.73
C ASN A 76 -5.79 -0.69 22.41
N PRO A 77 -5.43 -1.54 21.47
CA PRO A 77 -4.89 -1.11 20.18
C PRO A 77 -5.84 -0.25 19.36
N MET A 78 -7.11 -0.25 19.71
CA MET A 78 -8.14 0.52 18.99
C MET A 78 -8.24 1.98 19.41
N ILE A 79 -7.39 2.46 20.33
CA ILE A 79 -7.46 3.78 20.92
C ILE A 79 -6.39 4.76 20.46
N ALA A 80 -5.71 4.50 19.39
CA ALA A 80 -4.72 5.45 18.88
C ALA A 80 -5.28 6.87 18.74
N ASP A 81 -6.55 7.01 18.45
CA ASP A 81 -7.23 8.30 18.31
C ASP A 81 -7.44 9.05 19.63
N ASP A 82 -7.46 8.37 20.75
CA ASP A 82 -7.62 8.99 22.07
C ASP A 82 -6.34 9.61 22.62
N ILE A 83 -5.23 9.34 22.01
CA ILE A 83 -3.94 9.88 22.39
C ILE A 83 -3.91 11.41 22.26
N VAL A 84 -4.75 11.98 21.43
CA VAL A 84 -4.86 13.44 21.22
C VAL A 84 -6.13 13.99 21.85
N SER A 85 -6.29 13.78 23.14
CA SER A 85 -7.50 14.20 23.85
C SER A 85 -7.50 15.66 24.27
N ALA A 86 -6.34 16.30 24.37
CA ALA A 86 -6.24 17.70 24.78
C ALA A 86 -6.13 18.62 23.57
N PRO A 87 -6.96 19.67 23.46
CA PRO A 87 -6.84 20.63 22.41
C PRO A 87 -5.54 21.45 22.53
N LEU A 88 -4.91 21.73 21.41
CA LEU A 88 -3.77 22.65 21.31
C LEU A 88 -4.16 24.08 21.66
N ALA A 89 -5.40 24.45 21.35
CA ALA A 89 -5.99 25.74 21.64
C ALA A 89 -7.52 25.63 21.60
N ALA A 90 -8.19 26.53 22.36
CA ALA A 90 -9.64 26.70 22.34
C ALA A 90 -10.00 28.17 22.32
N GLY A 91 -11.12 28.53 21.70
CA GLY A 91 -11.62 29.90 21.62
C GLY A 91 -12.80 30.04 20.68
N LYS A 92 -13.26 31.26 20.48
CA LYS A 92 -14.39 31.56 19.59
C LYS A 92 -13.99 31.84 18.15
N LYS A 93 -12.71 32.05 17.90
CA LYS A 93 -12.19 32.43 16.59
C LYS A 93 -10.91 31.70 16.29
N PHE A 94 -10.84 31.15 15.09
CA PHE A 94 -9.68 30.50 14.53
C PHE A 94 -9.31 31.14 13.18
N VAL A 95 -8.03 31.42 12.97
CA VAL A 95 -7.56 32.03 11.74
C VAL A 95 -6.46 31.17 11.14
N LEU A 96 -6.68 30.70 9.92
CA LEU A 96 -5.68 30.06 9.08
C LEU A 96 -4.92 31.13 8.30
N ASN A 97 -3.62 30.92 8.13
CA ASN A 97 -2.74 31.81 7.37
C ASN A 97 -2.92 33.29 7.74
N PRO A 98 -2.79 33.67 9.02
CA PRO A 98 -3.11 35.03 9.46
C PRO A 98 -2.24 36.11 8.82
N GLN A 99 -1.07 35.74 8.30
CA GLN A 99 -0.11 36.68 7.66
C GLN A 99 -0.25 36.73 6.14
N ASP A 100 -1.04 35.84 5.54
CA ASP A 100 -1.30 35.81 4.10
C ASP A 100 -2.71 36.29 3.80
N GLU A 101 -2.84 37.54 3.39
CA GLU A 101 -4.15 38.16 3.09
C GLU A 101 -4.86 37.46 1.92
N LEU A 102 -4.14 36.76 1.03
CA LEU A 102 -4.74 36.05 -0.10
C LEU A 102 -5.20 34.64 0.26
N ALA A 103 -4.59 34.02 1.27
CA ALA A 103 -4.89 32.65 1.69
C ALA A 103 -5.56 32.59 3.09
N LYS A 104 -5.90 33.71 3.68
CA LYS A 104 -6.48 33.83 5.01
C LYS A 104 -7.90 33.23 5.07
N ILE A 105 -8.14 32.38 6.04
CA ILE A 105 -9.48 31.87 6.34
C ILE A 105 -9.77 32.12 7.82
N THR A 106 -10.89 32.75 8.10
CA THR A 106 -11.38 32.96 9.46
C THR A 106 -12.56 32.06 9.75
N ILE A 107 -12.53 31.36 10.86
CA ILE A 107 -13.63 30.54 11.37
C ILE A 107 -14.03 31.07 12.74
N GLU A 108 -15.27 31.44 12.90
CA GLU A 108 -15.85 31.96 14.14
C GLU A 108 -17.01 31.08 14.58
N SER A 109 -17.07 30.76 15.85
CA SER A 109 -18.20 30.03 16.46
C SER A 109 -19.11 30.96 17.23
N GLU A 110 -20.37 31.03 16.85
CA GLU A 110 -21.39 31.76 17.60
C GLU A 110 -21.89 30.96 18.80
N LYS A 111 -21.83 29.63 18.74
CA LYS A 111 -22.22 28.74 19.81
C LYS A 111 -21.15 27.66 20.03
N GLY A 112 -20.78 27.44 21.29
CA GLY A 112 -19.69 26.54 21.66
C GLY A 112 -18.32 27.13 21.37
N ASP A 113 -17.27 26.50 21.79
CA ASP A 113 -15.90 26.87 21.50
C ASP A 113 -15.37 26.08 20.29
N LEU A 114 -14.44 26.69 19.55
CA LEU A 114 -13.62 26.00 18.59
C LEU A 114 -12.42 25.40 19.33
N MET A 115 -12.20 24.12 19.18
CA MET A 115 -11.06 23.40 19.76
C MET A 115 -10.19 22.87 18.64
N LEU A 116 -8.93 23.22 18.65
CA LEU A 116 -7.95 22.79 17.66
C LEU A 116 -7.16 21.61 18.23
N TYR A 117 -7.13 20.51 17.53
CA TYR A 117 -6.36 19.29 17.86
C TYR A 117 -5.30 19.02 16.81
N ASP A 118 -4.20 18.41 17.24
CA ASP A 118 -3.23 17.80 16.36
C ASP A 118 -3.68 16.36 16.04
N GLY A 119 -4.30 16.19 14.88
CA GLY A 119 -4.77 14.88 14.42
C GLY A 119 -3.74 14.08 13.62
N ARG A 120 -2.50 14.58 13.49
CA ARG A 120 -1.48 13.94 12.65
C ARG A 120 -1.02 12.59 13.18
N ILE A 121 -1.13 12.36 14.46
CA ILE A 121 -0.81 11.07 15.08
C ILE A 121 -1.89 10.04 14.78
N ASN A 122 -3.15 10.47 14.70
CA ASN A 122 -4.30 9.59 14.54
C ASN A 122 -4.65 9.34 13.07
N HIS A 123 -4.15 10.19 12.18
CA HIS A 123 -4.45 10.16 10.77
C HIS A 123 -3.17 10.22 9.97
N ASN A 124 -2.91 9.22 9.17
CA ASN A 124 -1.74 9.14 8.28
C ASN A 124 -1.69 10.25 7.22
N ASN A 125 -2.70 11.12 7.16
CA ASN A 125 -2.80 12.21 6.20
C ASN A 125 -2.32 13.57 6.72
N GLY A 126 -1.82 13.65 7.95
CA GLY A 126 -1.22 14.87 8.49
C GLY A 126 -2.18 16.02 8.78
N TRP A 127 -3.42 15.75 9.14
CA TRP A 127 -4.47 16.73 9.32
C TRP A 127 -4.52 17.29 10.74
N PHE A 128 -4.86 18.58 10.85
CA PHE A 128 -5.36 19.16 12.09
C PHE A 128 -6.88 19.04 12.14
N VAL A 129 -7.42 18.95 13.37
CA VAL A 129 -8.86 18.81 13.60
C VAL A 129 -9.37 20.05 14.32
N LEU A 130 -10.35 20.74 13.75
CA LEU A 130 -11.08 21.81 14.41
C LEU A 130 -12.45 21.28 14.82
N ARG A 131 -12.74 21.29 16.09
CA ARG A 131 -13.91 20.64 16.70
C ARG A 131 -14.72 21.61 17.52
N SER A 132 -16.04 21.45 17.56
CA SER A 132 -16.93 22.04 18.56
C SER A 132 -17.77 20.99 19.23
N GLU A 133 -18.01 21.21 20.50
CA GLU A 133 -18.89 20.40 21.33
C GLU A 133 -20.29 21.01 21.40
N PHE A 134 -21.29 20.16 21.56
CA PHE A 134 -22.66 20.59 21.81
C PHE A 134 -23.37 19.65 22.80
N PRO A 135 -24.34 20.16 23.58
CA PRO A 135 -25.05 19.32 24.56
C PRO A 135 -25.78 18.17 23.89
N ALA A 136 -25.67 16.98 24.48
CA ALA A 136 -26.40 15.81 24.00
C ALA A 136 -27.91 16.07 24.00
N GLY A 137 -28.59 15.56 22.97
CA GLY A 137 -30.03 15.74 22.79
C GLY A 137 -30.45 17.11 22.23
N THR A 138 -29.51 18.01 21.93
CA THR A 138 -29.80 19.28 21.27
C THR A 138 -30.45 19.02 19.91
N LYS A 139 -31.56 19.70 19.64
CA LYS A 139 -32.27 19.68 18.36
C LYS A 139 -32.10 21.01 17.64
N GLY A 140 -31.99 20.95 16.30
CA GLY A 140 -31.79 22.14 15.48
C GLY A 140 -30.40 22.75 15.66
N ASN A 141 -30.25 24.05 15.51
CA ASN A 141 -28.98 24.79 15.48
C ASN A 141 -28.10 24.62 16.74
N ALA A 142 -27.53 23.43 16.91
CA ALA A 142 -26.67 23.07 18.04
C ALA A 142 -25.34 23.85 17.98
N VAL A 143 -24.76 23.95 16.79
CA VAL A 143 -23.53 24.69 16.50
C VAL A 143 -23.75 25.59 15.30
N ARG A 144 -23.13 26.75 15.33
CA ARG A 144 -23.09 27.66 14.18
C ARG A 144 -21.69 28.21 14.02
N TRP A 145 -21.05 27.80 12.93
CA TRP A 145 -19.77 28.34 12.51
C TRP A 145 -19.93 29.27 11.33
N ILE A 146 -19.20 30.36 11.36
CA ILE A 146 -19.11 31.32 10.27
C ILE A 146 -17.71 31.20 9.69
N ILE A 147 -17.63 30.68 8.47
CA ILE A 147 -16.37 30.50 7.74
C ILE A 147 -16.26 31.62 6.71
N ARG A 148 -15.20 32.42 6.81
CA ARG A 148 -14.91 33.53 5.89
C ARG A 148 -13.56 33.27 5.23
N PRO A 149 -13.54 32.64 4.04
CA PRO A 149 -12.33 32.60 3.23
C PRO A 149 -12.04 33.95 2.58
N THR A 150 -10.80 34.24 2.31
CA THR A 150 -10.45 35.31 1.41
C THR A 150 -10.82 34.92 -0.02
N VAL A 151 -11.50 35.78 -0.72
CA VAL A 151 -11.93 35.59 -2.11
C VAL A 151 -11.40 36.68 -2.98
N THR A 152 -10.51 36.34 -3.90
CA THR A 152 -10.05 37.24 -4.95
C THR A 152 -10.92 37.03 -6.19
N LYS A 153 -11.77 38.00 -6.52
CA LYS A 153 -12.79 37.85 -7.58
C LYS A 153 -12.20 37.49 -8.94
N GLU A 154 -11.12 38.14 -9.30
CA GLU A 154 -10.47 37.98 -10.63
C GLU A 154 -9.34 36.91 -10.61
N TRP A 155 -9.19 36.20 -9.50
CA TRP A 155 -8.16 35.16 -9.44
C TRP A 155 -8.44 34.08 -10.48
N ARG A 156 -7.41 33.72 -11.22
CA ARG A 156 -7.39 32.63 -12.17
C ARG A 156 -6.33 31.61 -11.78
N TYR A 157 -6.64 30.34 -11.94
CA TYR A 157 -5.65 29.29 -11.84
C TYR A 157 -4.64 29.45 -12.98
N ALA A 158 -3.36 29.50 -12.64
CA ALA A 158 -2.32 29.57 -13.66
C ALA A 158 -2.21 28.23 -14.40
N PRO A 159 -2.04 28.26 -15.72
CA PRO A 159 -1.88 27.03 -16.49
C PRO A 159 -0.75 26.15 -15.96
N VAL A 160 -0.98 24.83 -15.90
CA VAL A 160 0.04 23.83 -15.56
C VAL A 160 0.22 22.89 -16.74
N VAL A 161 1.46 22.69 -17.15
CA VAL A 161 1.81 21.77 -18.24
C VAL A 161 2.42 20.51 -17.65
N GLN A 162 1.71 19.41 -17.77
CA GLN A 162 2.08 18.10 -17.21
C GLN A 162 2.62 17.19 -18.31
N THR A 163 3.77 16.58 -18.04
CA THR A 163 4.41 15.59 -18.91
C THR A 163 4.89 14.42 -18.07
N SER A 164 5.26 13.32 -18.69
CA SER A 164 5.88 12.20 -17.96
C SER A 164 7.16 12.66 -17.25
N GLN A 165 7.25 12.41 -15.96
CA GLN A 165 8.45 12.74 -15.16
C GLN A 165 9.68 11.90 -15.56
N VAL A 166 9.45 10.69 -16.03
CA VAL A 166 10.52 9.79 -16.49
C VAL A 166 10.91 10.02 -17.96
N GLY A 167 10.09 10.78 -18.70
CA GLY A 167 10.27 10.98 -20.14
C GLY A 167 9.47 10.00 -20.99
N TYR A 168 9.88 9.82 -22.24
CA TYR A 168 9.13 9.04 -23.23
C TYR A 168 10.07 8.18 -24.09
N HIS A 169 9.66 6.95 -24.36
CA HIS A 169 10.31 6.15 -25.40
C HIS A 169 9.91 6.68 -26.79
N PRO A 170 10.82 6.71 -27.78
CA PRO A 170 10.51 7.21 -29.13
C PRO A 170 9.26 6.59 -29.76
N GLY A 171 9.05 5.30 -29.57
CA GLY A 171 7.94 4.56 -30.16
C GLY A 171 6.62 4.59 -29.38
N GLN A 172 6.56 5.23 -28.21
CA GLN A 172 5.31 5.30 -27.44
C GLN A 172 4.45 6.52 -27.82
N LYS A 173 3.17 6.48 -27.43
CA LYS A 173 2.30 7.65 -27.46
C LYS A 173 2.82 8.71 -26.50
N LYS A 174 2.93 9.97 -26.97
CA LYS A 174 3.47 11.09 -26.20
C LYS A 174 2.46 12.23 -26.17
N VAL A 175 1.91 12.50 -25.00
CA VAL A 175 0.91 13.53 -24.79
C VAL A 175 1.29 14.38 -23.57
N ALA A 176 1.26 15.69 -23.71
CA ALA A 176 1.26 16.60 -22.57
C ALA A 176 -0.19 16.97 -22.23
N VAL A 177 -0.48 17.02 -20.94
CA VAL A 177 -1.77 17.49 -20.43
C VAL A 177 -1.61 18.92 -19.94
N ILE A 178 -2.48 19.81 -20.40
CA ILE A 178 -2.49 21.21 -19.99
C ILE A 178 -3.73 21.41 -19.12
N GLU A 179 -3.51 21.74 -17.86
CA GLU A 179 -4.55 22.00 -16.88
C GLU A 179 -4.76 23.52 -16.77
N LEU A 180 -5.99 23.96 -16.96
CA LEU A 180 -6.41 25.36 -17.03
C LEU A 180 -7.47 25.68 -15.97
N ASP A 181 -7.66 26.96 -15.69
CA ASP A 181 -8.87 27.41 -14.98
C ASP A 181 -10.09 27.10 -15.85
N LYS A 182 -11.12 26.50 -15.26
CA LYS A 182 -12.36 26.16 -15.97
C LYS A 182 -13.05 27.34 -16.65
N ARG A 183 -12.74 28.57 -16.24
CA ARG A 183 -13.28 29.81 -16.83
C ARG A 183 -12.45 30.34 -18.00
N ASP A 184 -11.32 29.65 -18.34
CA ASP A 184 -10.52 30.02 -19.49
C ASP A 184 -11.21 29.53 -20.76
N THR A 185 -11.40 30.45 -21.72
CA THR A 185 -12.09 30.19 -22.99
C THR A 185 -11.23 30.49 -24.21
N ASP A 186 -10.09 31.14 -24.02
CA ASP A 186 -9.14 31.45 -25.08
C ASP A 186 -7.92 30.50 -24.98
N PHE A 187 -7.94 29.45 -25.78
CA PHE A 187 -6.91 28.41 -25.74
C PHE A 187 -5.76 28.76 -26.66
N ARG A 188 -4.58 28.92 -26.08
CA ARG A 188 -3.33 29.12 -26.82
C ARG A 188 -2.86 27.84 -27.45
N GLN A 189 -2.02 27.92 -28.48
CA GLN A 189 -1.36 26.76 -29.04
C GLN A 189 -0.13 26.39 -28.20
N PRO A 190 -0.07 25.17 -27.66
CA PRO A 190 1.15 24.67 -27.03
C PRO A 190 2.28 24.52 -28.04
N ALA A 191 3.51 24.63 -27.55
CA ALA A 191 4.70 24.47 -28.35
C ALA A 191 5.70 23.51 -27.69
N LEU A 192 6.21 22.55 -28.45
CA LEU A 192 7.29 21.66 -28.04
C LEU A 192 8.63 22.22 -28.53
N TYR A 193 9.53 22.36 -27.60
CA TYR A 193 10.90 22.80 -27.85
C TYR A 193 11.88 21.67 -27.56
N ARG A 194 12.87 21.52 -28.43
CA ARG A 194 14.07 20.75 -28.13
C ARG A 194 15.08 21.64 -27.41
N ILE A 195 15.67 21.12 -26.35
CA ILE A 195 16.71 21.83 -25.59
C ILE A 195 18.06 21.43 -26.16
N ALA A 196 18.82 22.39 -26.62
CA ALA A 196 20.17 22.21 -27.19
C ALA A 196 21.16 23.14 -26.47
N ALA A 197 22.44 22.91 -26.69
CA ALA A 197 23.50 23.72 -26.05
C ALA A 197 23.43 25.21 -26.43
N ASP A 198 22.89 25.51 -27.60
CA ASP A 198 22.70 26.86 -28.14
C ASP A 198 21.32 27.44 -27.85
N GLY A 199 20.51 26.77 -27.02
CA GLY A 199 19.20 27.24 -26.60
C GLY A 199 18.05 26.31 -26.97
N ARG A 200 16.82 26.88 -26.98
CA ARG A 200 15.59 26.16 -27.31
C ARG A 200 15.29 26.25 -28.80
N LYS A 201 15.02 25.13 -29.43
CA LYS A 201 14.59 25.05 -30.84
C LYS A 201 13.15 24.58 -30.92
N LEU A 202 12.28 25.35 -31.56
CA LEU A 202 10.89 24.97 -31.79
C LEU A 202 10.84 23.72 -32.67
N VAL A 203 10.13 22.69 -32.22
CA VAL A 203 9.98 21.41 -32.94
C VAL A 203 8.55 21.26 -33.45
N LYS A 204 7.57 21.61 -32.63
CA LYS A 204 6.15 21.50 -32.96
C LYS A 204 5.35 22.58 -32.26
N GLN A 205 4.39 23.15 -32.99
CA GLN A 205 3.37 24.03 -32.43
C GLN A 205 2.05 23.79 -33.13
N GLN A 206 1.01 23.48 -32.39
CA GLN A 206 -0.33 23.26 -32.93
C GLN A 206 -1.38 23.39 -31.84
N ALA A 207 -2.64 23.51 -32.22
CA ALA A 207 -3.75 23.47 -31.28
C ALA A 207 -3.78 22.12 -30.56
N ALA A 208 -3.98 22.17 -29.25
CA ALA A 208 -4.23 20.99 -28.46
C ALA A 208 -5.68 20.51 -28.65
N LYS A 209 -5.92 19.23 -28.45
CA LYS A 209 -7.26 18.67 -28.40
C LYS A 209 -7.92 19.10 -27.11
N ASP A 210 -9.11 19.64 -27.19
CA ASP A 210 -9.96 19.87 -26.04
C ASP A 210 -10.42 18.53 -25.47
N TRP A 211 -10.07 18.25 -24.19
CA TRP A 211 -10.49 17.05 -23.46
C TRP A 211 -11.75 17.33 -22.65
N GLY A 212 -11.93 18.57 -22.18
CA GLY A 212 -13.08 19.02 -21.41
C GLY A 212 -12.83 19.31 -19.95
N ASP A 213 -13.92 19.43 -19.21
CA ASP A 213 -13.91 19.81 -17.80
C ASP A 213 -13.85 18.57 -16.88
N PHE A 214 -13.02 18.67 -15.84
CA PHE A 214 -13.05 17.74 -14.72
C PHE A 214 -12.94 18.52 -13.40
N GLN A 215 -13.91 18.35 -12.52
CA GLN A 215 -14.03 19.10 -11.25
C GLN A 215 -13.96 20.62 -11.48
N ARG A 216 -12.90 21.29 -11.05
CA ARG A 216 -12.70 22.74 -11.13
C ARG A 216 -11.76 23.20 -12.23
N TYR A 217 -11.26 22.29 -13.03
CA TYR A 217 -10.28 22.54 -14.07
C TYR A 217 -10.83 22.18 -15.45
N HIS A 218 -10.20 22.78 -16.47
CA HIS A 218 -10.37 22.43 -17.87
C HIS A 218 -9.07 21.85 -18.41
N TYR A 219 -9.13 20.82 -19.24
CA TYR A 219 -7.97 20.09 -19.71
C TYR A 219 -7.84 20.08 -21.22
N LEU A 220 -6.62 20.28 -21.70
CA LEU A 220 -6.25 20.12 -23.09
C LEU A 220 -5.19 19.01 -23.23
N GLN A 221 -5.20 18.29 -24.34
CA GLN A 221 -4.22 17.27 -24.69
C GLN A 221 -3.40 17.74 -25.91
N PHE A 222 -2.09 17.86 -25.72
CA PHE A 222 -1.13 18.17 -26.77
C PHE A 222 -0.35 16.92 -27.15
N ASP A 223 -0.68 16.35 -28.31
CA ASP A 223 -0.07 15.15 -28.84
C ASP A 223 1.18 15.49 -29.67
N PHE A 224 2.31 14.86 -29.34
CA PHE A 224 3.58 14.96 -30.06
C PHE A 224 4.19 13.56 -30.30
N THR A 225 3.32 12.57 -30.49
CA THR A 225 3.70 11.16 -30.69
C THR A 225 4.66 10.96 -31.85
N GLU A 226 4.53 11.74 -32.92
CA GLU A 226 5.37 11.66 -34.12
C GLU A 226 6.83 12.09 -33.90
N ILE A 227 7.11 12.79 -32.77
CA ILE A 227 8.48 13.20 -32.47
C ILE A 227 9.24 12.03 -31.89
N THR A 228 10.10 11.41 -32.69
CA THR A 228 10.86 10.20 -32.33
C THR A 228 12.35 10.46 -32.13
N GLU A 229 12.82 11.66 -32.44
CA GLU A 229 14.23 12.03 -32.29
C GLU A 229 14.61 12.08 -30.81
N GLU A 230 15.69 11.40 -30.44
CA GLU A 230 16.18 11.37 -29.07
C GLU A 230 16.75 12.73 -28.65
N GLY A 231 16.48 13.14 -27.40
CA GLY A 231 16.94 14.44 -26.88
C GLY A 231 16.19 14.91 -25.65
N LEU A 232 16.49 16.12 -25.26
CA LEU A 232 15.80 16.82 -24.17
C LEU A 232 14.75 17.76 -24.75
N TYR A 233 13.58 17.76 -24.15
CA TYR A 233 12.42 18.51 -24.62
C TYR A 233 11.68 19.22 -23.51
N GLN A 234 10.92 20.26 -23.88
CA GLN A 234 10.06 21.00 -22.98
C GLN A 234 8.80 21.47 -23.72
N VAL A 235 7.64 21.30 -23.12
CA VAL A 235 6.39 21.86 -23.63
C VAL A 235 6.11 23.18 -22.95
N MET A 236 5.75 24.19 -23.76
CA MET A 236 5.35 25.52 -23.33
C MET A 236 3.88 25.76 -23.67
N TYR A 237 3.16 26.44 -22.77
CA TYR A 237 1.82 26.97 -22.99
C TYR A 237 1.74 28.42 -22.48
N GLY A 238 1.93 29.35 -23.38
CA GLY A 238 2.17 30.76 -22.98
C GLY A 238 3.44 30.85 -22.13
N ASP A 239 3.30 31.37 -20.91
CA ASP A 239 4.40 31.50 -19.96
C ASP A 239 4.59 30.24 -19.08
N ALA A 240 3.64 29.32 -19.11
CA ALA A 240 3.74 28.05 -18.40
C ALA A 240 4.62 27.05 -19.15
N ALA A 241 5.44 26.32 -18.43
CA ALA A 241 6.37 25.33 -18.97
C ALA A 241 6.26 24.01 -18.23
N SER A 242 6.38 22.88 -18.95
CA SER A 242 6.61 21.60 -18.33
C SER A 242 8.02 21.54 -17.70
N PRO A 243 8.31 20.60 -16.78
CA PRO A 243 9.67 20.15 -16.58
C PRO A 243 10.33 19.74 -17.90
N VAL A 244 11.66 19.82 -17.97
CA VAL A 244 12.42 19.24 -19.09
C VAL A 244 12.37 17.72 -18.98
N PHE A 245 12.05 17.05 -20.07
CA PHE A 245 11.97 15.57 -20.12
C PHE A 245 12.81 15.01 -21.28
N ARG A 246 13.12 13.73 -21.20
CA ARG A 246 13.85 13.02 -22.25
C ARG A 246 12.87 12.31 -23.20
N ILE A 247 13.23 12.28 -24.48
CA ILE A 247 12.80 11.25 -25.41
C ILE A 247 14.04 10.40 -25.66
N ALA A 248 14.01 9.10 -25.30
CA ALA A 248 15.17 8.23 -25.42
C ALA A 248 14.74 6.77 -25.44
N LYS A 249 15.51 5.91 -26.14
CA LYS A 249 15.25 4.47 -26.20
C LYS A 249 15.47 3.80 -24.86
N ASP A 250 16.44 4.30 -24.09
CA ASP A 250 16.82 3.80 -22.77
C ASP A 250 16.04 4.44 -21.61
N VAL A 251 14.93 5.12 -21.90
CA VAL A 251 14.16 5.88 -20.88
C VAL A 251 13.63 5.01 -19.74
N TRP A 252 13.46 3.71 -20.00
CA TRP A 252 12.97 2.74 -19.01
C TRP A 252 14.09 1.99 -18.29
N ASP A 253 15.36 2.17 -18.69
CA ASP A 253 16.46 1.31 -18.22
C ASP A 253 16.91 1.66 -16.80
N LYS A 254 16.70 2.89 -16.36
CA LYS A 254 17.09 3.36 -15.02
C LYS A 254 16.10 4.34 -14.42
N GLY A 255 15.95 4.27 -13.08
CA GLY A 255 15.23 5.25 -12.29
C GLY A 255 13.70 5.23 -12.47
N ILE A 256 13.12 4.10 -12.88
CA ILE A 256 11.69 3.90 -13.05
C ILE A 256 11.17 2.94 -11.98
N TRP A 257 11.29 1.64 -12.21
CA TRP A 257 10.86 0.59 -11.32
C TRP A 257 11.94 0.18 -10.30
N GLN A 258 13.20 0.51 -10.58
CA GLN A 258 14.34 0.14 -9.73
C GLN A 258 14.23 0.73 -8.33
N ALA A 259 13.78 1.98 -8.24
CA ALA A 259 13.56 2.66 -6.96
C ALA A 259 12.49 1.96 -6.10
N GLU A 260 11.50 1.32 -6.72
CA GLU A 260 10.48 0.55 -6.00
C GLU A 260 11.08 -0.71 -5.37
N VAL A 261 11.98 -1.40 -6.08
CA VAL A 261 12.66 -2.59 -5.54
C VAL A 261 13.61 -2.19 -4.40
N GLU A 262 14.37 -1.11 -4.57
CA GLU A 262 15.30 -0.61 -3.55
C GLU A 262 14.56 -0.12 -2.29
N TYR A 263 13.36 0.45 -2.43
CA TYR A 263 12.56 0.96 -1.32
C TYR A 263 12.25 -0.12 -0.26
N PHE A 264 12.01 -1.36 -0.67
CA PHE A 264 11.73 -2.46 0.26
C PHE A 264 12.88 -2.74 1.23
N LEU A 265 14.12 -2.45 0.85
CA LEU A 265 15.30 -2.74 1.65
C LEU A 265 15.34 -1.92 2.95
N PRO A 266 15.41 -0.56 2.90
CA PRO A 266 15.58 0.23 4.11
C PRO A 266 14.32 0.37 4.96
N VAL A 267 13.13 0.14 4.38
CA VAL A 267 11.85 0.48 5.03
C VAL A 267 11.12 -0.75 5.53
N GLN A 268 11.12 -1.85 4.78
CA GLN A 268 10.25 -2.98 5.06
C GLN A 268 10.97 -4.29 5.35
N MET A 269 12.25 -4.44 4.99
CA MET A 269 12.96 -5.73 5.15
C MET A 269 13.11 -6.10 6.63
N CYS A 270 12.47 -7.22 7.03
CA CYS A 270 12.49 -7.70 8.41
C CYS A 270 13.67 -8.63 8.68
N HIS A 271 14.10 -8.74 9.94
CA HIS A 271 15.16 -9.62 10.43
C HIS A 271 16.58 -9.33 9.89
N MET A 272 16.75 -8.29 9.11
CA MET A 272 18.00 -7.94 8.44
C MET A 272 18.53 -6.60 8.95
N ARG A 273 19.82 -6.39 8.83
CA ARG A 273 20.44 -5.08 8.95
C ARG A 273 20.70 -4.53 7.57
N VAL A 274 20.25 -3.32 7.30
CA VAL A 274 20.36 -2.67 6.00
C VAL A 274 21.33 -1.48 6.09
N ASN A 275 22.44 -1.58 5.39
CA ASN A 275 23.48 -0.57 5.34
C ASN A 275 23.55 0.09 3.96
N GLU A 276 24.09 1.30 3.95
CA GLU A 276 24.58 1.98 2.76
C GLU A 276 25.87 2.73 3.12
N LYS A 277 27.02 2.22 2.73
CA LYS A 277 28.33 2.81 3.07
C LYS A 277 28.51 3.04 4.58
N TYR A 278 28.40 4.30 5.02
CA TYR A 278 28.57 4.69 6.43
C TYR A 278 27.25 4.81 7.20
N ARG A 279 26.13 4.54 6.54
CA ARG A 279 24.79 4.69 7.10
C ARG A 279 24.19 3.33 7.39
N VAL A 280 23.57 3.20 8.55
CA VAL A 280 22.62 2.13 8.85
C VAL A 280 21.24 2.73 8.63
N TRP A 281 20.50 2.21 7.65
CA TRP A 281 19.12 2.61 7.38
C TRP A 281 18.16 1.91 8.33
N HIS A 282 18.44 0.65 8.60
CA HIS A 282 17.59 -0.23 9.39
C HIS A 282 18.51 -1.25 10.07
N ASP A 283 18.41 -1.40 11.39
CA ASP A 283 19.17 -2.40 12.13
C ASP A 283 18.36 -3.67 12.34
N PHE A 284 18.92 -4.66 12.96
CA PHE A 284 18.23 -5.91 13.28
C PHE A 284 16.95 -5.63 14.06
N CYS A 285 15.87 -6.27 13.66
CA CYS A 285 14.58 -6.21 14.34
C CYS A 285 13.97 -7.61 14.49
N HIS A 286 13.11 -7.78 15.48
CA HIS A 286 12.25 -8.95 15.66
C HIS A 286 12.99 -10.30 15.64
N GLN A 287 14.21 -10.35 16.19
CA GLN A 287 15.03 -11.57 16.21
C GLN A 287 14.53 -12.63 17.21
N ASP A 288 13.68 -12.26 18.13
CA ASP A 288 13.22 -13.00 19.30
C ASP A 288 11.71 -13.28 19.34
N ASP A 289 11.02 -12.88 18.28
CA ASP A 289 9.58 -13.02 18.06
C ASP A 289 9.05 -14.46 17.93
N ALA A 290 7.80 -14.53 17.51
CA ALA A 290 7.08 -15.73 17.06
C ALA A 290 6.61 -16.65 18.19
N ARG A 291 5.94 -16.08 19.19
CA ARG A 291 5.15 -16.89 20.13
C ARG A 291 3.76 -17.20 19.56
N MET A 292 3.29 -18.42 19.83
CA MET A 292 1.96 -18.84 19.43
C MET A 292 0.88 -17.95 20.10
N ALA A 293 -0.03 -17.40 19.31
CA ALA A 293 -1.13 -16.59 19.80
C ALA A 293 -2.04 -17.35 20.77
N GLN A 294 -2.65 -16.61 21.71
CA GLN A 294 -3.67 -17.15 22.58
C GLN A 294 -4.91 -17.56 21.76
N THR A 295 -5.58 -18.64 22.19
CA THR A 295 -6.83 -19.06 21.54
C THR A 295 -7.98 -18.09 21.83
N ASN A 296 -8.94 -18.02 20.92
CA ASN A 296 -10.11 -17.13 21.00
C ASN A 296 -9.74 -15.65 21.14
N ILE A 297 -8.64 -15.22 20.53
CA ILE A 297 -8.22 -13.83 20.51
C ILE A 297 -8.43 -13.23 19.11
N ASN A 298 -8.85 -11.97 19.08
CA ASN A 298 -8.95 -11.19 17.85
C ASN A 298 -7.82 -10.16 17.82
N HIS A 299 -7.17 -10.07 16.68
CA HIS A 299 -6.22 -9.01 16.38
C HIS A 299 -6.97 -7.73 15.96
N ILE A 300 -6.31 -6.59 16.08
CA ILE A 300 -6.86 -5.28 15.69
C ILE A 300 -7.34 -5.26 14.24
N ASP A 301 -6.60 -5.87 13.32
CA ASP A 301 -6.94 -5.91 11.89
C ASP A 301 -7.97 -6.99 11.54
N GLY A 302 -8.64 -7.54 12.54
CA GLY A 302 -9.70 -8.53 12.37
C GLY A 302 -9.21 -9.96 12.19
N TYR A 303 -7.93 -10.25 12.45
CA TYR A 303 -7.45 -11.62 12.51
C TYR A 303 -7.97 -12.28 13.77
N SER A 304 -8.31 -13.55 13.65
CA SER A 304 -8.79 -14.33 14.80
C SER A 304 -7.98 -15.60 14.95
N GLN A 305 -7.39 -15.79 16.12
CA GLN A 305 -7.00 -17.13 16.52
C GLN A 305 -8.24 -17.83 17.07
N GLY A 306 -8.64 -18.92 16.42
CA GLY A 306 -9.80 -19.69 16.83
C GLY A 306 -9.61 -20.44 18.16
N PRO A 307 -10.48 -21.43 18.46
CA PRO A 307 -10.43 -22.17 19.71
C PRO A 307 -9.22 -23.13 19.84
N SER A 308 -8.43 -23.26 18.78
CA SER A 308 -7.26 -24.12 18.73
C SER A 308 -6.13 -23.42 17.98
N THR A 309 -4.89 -23.74 18.30
CA THR A 309 -3.70 -23.29 17.56
C THR A 309 -3.51 -24.01 16.23
N LEU A 310 -4.32 -25.03 15.95
CA LEU A 310 -4.29 -25.83 14.72
C LEU A 310 -2.92 -26.49 14.41
N CYS A 311 -2.00 -26.50 15.34
CA CYS A 311 -0.66 -27.07 15.21
C CYS A 311 -0.21 -27.72 16.53
N LYS A 312 1.03 -28.19 16.58
CA LYS A 312 1.60 -28.86 17.78
C LYS A 312 1.92 -27.91 18.94
N TYR A 313 2.06 -26.61 18.66
CA TYR A 313 2.44 -25.62 19.66
C TYR A 313 1.21 -25.16 20.46
N GLN A 314 1.40 -24.96 21.77
CA GLN A 314 0.38 -24.42 22.65
C GLN A 314 0.43 -22.88 22.67
N PRO A 315 -0.65 -22.21 23.10
CA PRO A 315 -0.64 -20.76 23.29
C PRO A 315 0.54 -20.32 24.17
N GLY A 316 1.31 -19.34 23.67
CA GLY A 316 2.50 -18.80 24.34
C GLY A 316 3.81 -19.55 24.06
N ASP A 317 3.77 -20.71 23.43
CA ASP A 317 4.99 -21.41 23.03
C ASP A 317 5.77 -20.60 22.00
N LEU A 318 7.09 -20.57 22.12
CA LEU A 318 7.97 -20.06 21.08
C LEU A 318 7.99 -21.03 19.89
N VAL A 319 7.74 -20.54 18.69
CA VAL A 319 7.80 -21.30 17.44
C VAL A 319 9.16 -21.02 16.79
N PRO A 320 10.11 -21.98 16.87
CA PRO A 320 11.46 -21.73 16.39
C PRO A 320 11.56 -21.68 14.87
N GLY A 321 12.54 -20.92 14.35
CA GLY A 321 12.88 -20.87 12.93
C GLY A 321 12.02 -19.93 12.08
N LEU A 322 11.17 -19.11 12.70
CA LEU A 322 10.31 -18.16 11.98
C LEU A 322 10.95 -16.79 11.75
N ASN A 323 12.04 -16.49 12.44
CA ASN A 323 12.69 -15.16 12.37
C ASN A 323 13.63 -15.10 11.16
N VAL A 324 13.08 -15.27 9.95
CA VAL A 324 13.80 -15.27 8.68
C VAL A 324 12.99 -14.66 7.57
N GLY A 325 13.63 -13.81 6.77
CA GLY A 325 13.01 -13.20 5.60
C GLY A 325 11.79 -12.33 5.90
N GLY A 326 11.10 -11.96 4.87
CA GLY A 326 9.86 -11.18 4.93
C GLY A 326 10.04 -9.67 4.96
N TRP A 327 8.96 -8.98 4.66
CA TRP A 327 8.86 -7.53 4.68
C TRP A 327 7.74 -7.13 5.64
N HIS A 328 7.95 -6.04 6.39
CA HIS A 328 6.88 -5.41 7.15
C HIS A 328 5.76 -4.98 6.21
N ASP A 329 4.51 -5.20 6.59
CA ASP A 329 3.35 -4.78 5.80
C ASP A 329 3.10 -3.27 6.01
N ALA A 330 2.92 -2.54 4.94
CA ALA A 330 2.56 -1.12 4.92
C ALA A 330 3.30 -0.24 5.95
N GLY A 331 2.59 0.32 6.92
CA GLY A 331 3.14 1.11 8.03
C GLY A 331 3.21 0.34 9.34
N ASP A 332 3.03 -0.96 9.33
CA ASP A 332 3.09 -1.85 10.48
C ASP A 332 4.19 -2.91 10.33
N TYR A 333 4.35 -3.77 11.33
CA TYR A 333 5.40 -4.78 11.35
C TYR A 333 4.89 -6.21 11.08
N ASP A 334 3.65 -6.34 10.64
CA ASP A 334 3.05 -7.64 10.36
C ASP A 334 3.76 -8.36 9.20
N LEU A 335 3.95 -9.67 9.34
CA LEU A 335 4.36 -10.56 8.26
C LEU A 335 3.18 -11.48 7.90
N ARG A 336 2.30 -10.99 7.04
CA ARG A 336 1.14 -11.76 6.56
C ARG A 336 1.57 -12.71 5.47
N VAL A 337 1.20 -13.97 5.57
CA VAL A 337 1.63 -14.98 4.60
C VAL A 337 1.19 -14.66 3.16
N GLU A 338 0.01 -14.03 2.99
CA GLU A 338 -0.48 -13.64 1.67
C GLU A 338 0.29 -12.46 1.08
N SER A 339 0.70 -11.47 1.89
CA SER A 339 1.53 -10.38 1.41
C SER A 339 2.89 -10.92 0.97
N GLN A 340 3.54 -11.69 1.84
CA GLN A 340 4.87 -12.24 1.58
C GLN A 340 4.92 -13.10 0.30
N ALA A 341 3.99 -14.06 0.18
CA ALA A 341 3.93 -14.92 -0.99
C ALA A 341 3.48 -14.17 -2.25
N GLY A 342 2.53 -13.23 -2.11
CA GLY A 342 1.98 -12.45 -3.22
C GLY A 342 2.99 -11.47 -3.82
N GLU A 343 3.70 -10.74 -3.00
CA GLU A 343 4.74 -9.79 -3.41
C GLU A 343 5.91 -10.51 -4.07
N ALA A 344 6.40 -11.60 -3.44
CA ALA A 344 7.42 -12.45 -4.03
C ALA A 344 6.99 -13.02 -5.39
N TYR A 345 5.72 -13.43 -5.53
CA TYR A 345 5.19 -13.92 -6.80
C TYR A 345 5.14 -12.82 -7.88
N ILE A 346 4.72 -11.61 -7.54
CA ILE A 346 4.68 -10.50 -8.49
C ILE A 346 6.10 -10.16 -8.99
N LEU A 347 7.08 -10.10 -8.10
CA LEU A 347 8.49 -9.90 -8.46
C LEU A 347 9.02 -11.04 -9.35
N ALA A 348 8.68 -12.30 -9.00
CA ALA A 348 9.02 -13.45 -9.82
C ALA A 348 8.41 -13.35 -11.22
N MET A 349 7.15 -12.91 -11.33
CA MET A 349 6.50 -12.70 -12.63
C MET A 349 7.12 -11.54 -13.43
N ALA A 350 7.63 -10.52 -12.77
CA ALA A 350 8.38 -9.44 -13.43
C ALA A 350 9.68 -9.99 -14.05
N CYS A 351 10.42 -10.81 -13.33
CA CYS A 351 11.60 -11.48 -13.88
C CYS A 351 11.26 -12.40 -15.05
N GLU A 352 10.22 -13.24 -14.90
CA GLU A 352 9.87 -14.25 -15.92
C GLU A 352 9.29 -13.64 -17.21
N ASN A 353 8.40 -12.64 -17.10
CA ASN A 353 7.68 -12.12 -18.25
C ASN A 353 8.41 -10.95 -18.95
N PHE A 354 9.20 -10.18 -18.23
CA PHE A 354 9.86 -8.98 -18.75
C PHE A 354 11.38 -9.07 -18.75
N GLY A 355 11.96 -10.15 -18.20
CA GLY A 355 13.40 -10.27 -18.03
C GLY A 355 13.98 -9.18 -17.11
N ALA A 356 13.18 -8.72 -16.13
CA ALA A 356 13.59 -7.68 -15.23
C ALA A 356 14.85 -8.11 -14.46
N TYR A 357 15.89 -7.27 -14.55
CA TYR A 357 17.19 -7.50 -13.93
C TYR A 357 17.71 -6.20 -13.34
N TRP A 358 18.17 -6.26 -12.10
CA TRP A 358 18.81 -5.16 -11.40
C TRP A 358 19.83 -5.74 -10.43
N ASP A 359 20.99 -5.14 -10.34
CA ASP A 359 22.09 -5.58 -9.46
C ASP A 359 22.80 -4.33 -8.93
N GLU A 360 22.29 -3.79 -7.84
CA GLU A 360 22.86 -2.64 -7.14
C GLU A 360 22.96 -2.91 -5.63
N THR A 361 22.59 -4.12 -5.18
CA THR A 361 22.48 -4.46 -3.76
C THR A 361 23.05 -5.86 -3.51
N SER A 362 23.77 -6.06 -2.41
CA SER A 362 24.12 -7.40 -1.94
C SER A 362 23.27 -7.80 -0.74
N ILE A 363 22.80 -9.04 -0.70
CA ILE A 363 22.03 -9.60 0.40
C ILE A 363 22.69 -10.90 0.88
N ASP A 364 23.23 -10.87 2.09
CA ASP A 364 23.78 -12.04 2.79
C ASP A 364 22.77 -12.53 3.84
N PHE A 365 21.99 -13.55 3.48
CA PHE A 365 20.96 -14.11 4.36
C PHE A 365 21.53 -14.85 5.57
N GLU A 366 22.76 -15.35 5.50
CA GLU A 366 23.41 -16.02 6.63
C GLU A 366 23.84 -15.01 7.69
N LYS A 367 24.48 -13.92 7.28
CA LYS A 367 24.86 -12.82 8.16
C LYS A 367 23.72 -11.88 8.48
N ARG A 368 22.64 -11.95 7.72
CA ARG A 368 21.48 -11.06 7.80
C ARG A 368 21.87 -9.59 7.55
N ILE A 369 22.68 -9.36 6.54
CA ILE A 369 23.19 -8.03 6.17
C ILE A 369 22.83 -7.74 4.73
N VAL A 370 22.34 -6.53 4.50
CA VAL A 370 22.10 -5.94 3.19
C VAL A 370 23.03 -4.73 3.03
N GLU A 371 23.70 -4.64 1.89
CA GLU A 371 24.49 -3.47 1.51
C GLU A 371 23.91 -2.85 0.24
N ILE A 372 23.26 -1.69 0.37
CA ILE A 372 22.68 -0.93 -0.75
C ILE A 372 23.81 -0.25 -1.53
N HIS A 373 23.69 -0.15 -2.84
CA HIS A 373 24.69 0.38 -3.78
C HIS A 373 26.02 -0.39 -3.75
N GLN A 374 25.92 -1.70 -3.50
CA GLN A 374 27.04 -2.62 -3.56
C GLN A 374 26.62 -3.89 -4.34
N PRO A 375 26.76 -3.89 -5.68
CA PRO A 375 26.40 -5.03 -6.51
C PRO A 375 27.13 -6.31 -6.12
N ASP A 376 26.45 -7.46 -6.20
CA ASP A 376 27.05 -8.79 -5.88
C ASP A 376 27.00 -9.78 -7.06
N GLY A 377 26.59 -9.34 -8.24
CA GLY A 377 26.44 -10.14 -9.44
C GLY A 377 25.16 -10.95 -9.51
N LYS A 378 24.23 -10.76 -8.56
CA LYS A 378 22.92 -11.40 -8.55
C LYS A 378 21.83 -10.40 -8.87
N ASN A 379 20.70 -10.91 -9.30
CA ASN A 379 19.52 -10.09 -9.57
C ASN A 379 18.81 -9.73 -8.26
N ASP A 380 18.74 -8.45 -7.91
CA ASP A 380 18.09 -7.95 -6.69
C ASP A 380 16.62 -8.37 -6.58
N LEU A 381 15.89 -8.46 -7.71
CA LEU A 381 14.52 -8.96 -7.69
C LEU A 381 14.45 -10.41 -7.23
N LEU A 382 15.38 -11.26 -7.68
CA LEU A 382 15.43 -12.67 -7.25
C LEU A 382 15.81 -12.79 -5.78
N GLN A 383 16.71 -11.95 -5.29
CA GLN A 383 17.03 -11.88 -3.86
C GLN A 383 15.82 -11.43 -3.03
N GLN A 384 15.00 -10.51 -3.55
CA GLN A 384 13.73 -10.14 -2.89
C GLN A 384 12.69 -11.26 -2.97
N VAL A 385 12.58 -11.97 -4.09
CA VAL A 385 11.73 -13.18 -4.19
C VAL A 385 12.14 -14.21 -3.15
N GLU A 386 13.44 -14.41 -2.96
CA GLU A 386 13.99 -15.30 -1.92
C GLU A 386 13.57 -14.83 -0.52
N ASN A 387 13.71 -13.53 -0.22
CA ASN A 387 13.35 -12.96 1.07
C ASN A 387 11.88 -13.21 1.44
N GLY A 388 10.94 -12.96 0.53
CA GLY A 388 9.51 -13.21 0.78
C GLY A 388 9.17 -14.70 0.87
N ALA A 389 9.83 -15.57 0.10
CA ALA A 389 9.60 -17.00 0.14
C ALA A 389 10.10 -17.65 1.45
N LEU A 390 11.22 -17.16 2.00
CA LEU A 390 11.85 -17.73 3.21
C LEU A 390 10.89 -17.74 4.40
N THR A 391 10.16 -16.66 4.67
CA THR A 391 9.23 -16.61 5.81
C THR A 391 8.05 -17.55 5.64
N VAL A 392 7.53 -17.71 4.42
CA VAL A 392 6.41 -18.62 4.11
C VAL A 392 6.85 -20.08 4.29
N VAL A 393 8.01 -20.44 3.75
CA VAL A 393 8.59 -21.78 3.85
C VAL A 393 8.94 -22.13 5.31
N ALA A 394 9.52 -21.19 6.05
CA ALA A 394 9.83 -21.34 7.46
C ALA A 394 8.57 -21.61 8.29
N GLY A 395 7.51 -20.86 8.05
CA GLY A 395 6.21 -21.07 8.72
C GLY A 395 5.64 -22.45 8.47
N TRP A 396 5.65 -22.91 7.22
CA TRP A 396 5.21 -24.28 6.88
C TRP A 396 6.04 -25.35 7.58
N LYS A 397 7.37 -25.24 7.52
CA LYS A 397 8.29 -26.23 8.15
C LYS A 397 8.11 -26.30 9.67
N ALA A 398 7.91 -25.16 10.32
CA ALA A 398 7.74 -25.10 11.77
C ALA A 398 6.39 -25.63 12.24
N LEU A 399 5.31 -25.27 11.55
CA LEU A 399 3.93 -25.53 11.97
C LEU A 399 3.30 -26.77 11.35
N GLY A 400 3.85 -27.28 10.23
CA GLY A 400 3.27 -28.39 9.47
C GLY A 400 1.99 -28.04 8.72
N ARG A 401 1.74 -26.74 8.53
CA ARG A 401 0.59 -26.18 7.84
C ARG A 401 0.86 -24.75 7.39
N LEU A 402 0.03 -24.23 6.47
CA LEU A 402 0.04 -22.79 6.21
C LEU A 402 -0.53 -22.05 7.44
N TYR A 403 0.06 -20.91 7.75
CA TYR A 403 -0.34 -20.07 8.88
C TYR A 403 -0.87 -18.73 8.39
N ARG A 404 -1.41 -17.91 9.28
CA ARG A 404 -1.90 -16.58 8.93
C ARG A 404 -0.75 -15.59 8.78
N GLY A 405 0.20 -15.66 9.70
CA GLY A 405 1.37 -14.79 9.72
C GLY A 405 1.95 -14.64 11.12
N ILE A 406 2.97 -13.80 11.21
CA ILE A 406 3.55 -13.29 12.46
C ILE A 406 3.05 -11.85 12.57
N LEU A 407 2.18 -11.58 13.54
CA LEU A 407 1.41 -10.35 13.62
C LEU A 407 1.70 -9.61 14.92
N CYS A 408 1.79 -8.30 14.85
CA CYS A 408 2.00 -7.45 16.00
C CYS A 408 0.76 -7.45 16.91
N PRO A 409 0.87 -7.82 18.18
CA PRO A 409 -0.31 -7.93 19.07
C PRO A 409 -0.86 -6.58 19.52
N THR A 410 -0.19 -5.48 19.19
CA THR A 410 -0.49 -4.16 19.72
C THR A 410 -0.43 -3.10 18.61
N VAL A 411 -0.99 -1.90 18.82
CA VAL A 411 -0.87 -0.75 17.88
C VAL A 411 0.45 -0.01 17.99
N ARG A 412 1.43 -0.53 18.69
CA ARG A 412 2.74 0.10 18.78
C ARG A 412 3.31 0.47 17.42
N GLN A 413 3.13 -0.40 16.46
CA GLN A 413 3.50 -0.21 15.06
C GLN A 413 2.82 1.00 14.39
N TYR A 414 1.57 1.31 14.76
CA TYR A 414 0.84 2.44 14.17
C TYR A 414 1.16 3.78 14.84
N ALA A 415 1.67 3.74 16.05
CA ALA A 415 1.94 4.93 16.84
C ALA A 415 3.39 5.43 16.68
N HIS A 416 4.31 4.53 16.46
CA HIS A 416 5.73 4.81 16.23
C HIS A 416 6.10 4.45 14.79
N LEU A 417 5.73 5.30 13.86
CA LEU A 417 6.16 5.19 12.48
C LEU A 417 7.64 5.54 12.39
N GLY A 418 8.48 4.55 12.21
CA GLY A 418 9.92 4.74 12.16
C GLY A 418 10.67 3.44 11.92
N ASP A 419 11.94 3.44 12.24
CA ASP A 419 12.78 2.26 12.14
C ASP A 419 12.32 1.18 13.15
N ALA A 420 11.95 0.01 12.64
CA ALA A 420 11.48 -1.12 13.44
C ALA A 420 12.51 -1.57 14.48
N SER A 421 13.81 -1.44 14.18
CA SER A 421 14.88 -1.81 15.12
C SER A 421 14.88 -0.97 16.40
N ALA A 422 14.38 0.26 16.35
CA ALA A 422 14.23 1.11 17.54
C ALA A 422 13.09 0.66 18.46
N HIS A 423 12.25 -0.26 18.02
CA HIS A 423 11.04 -0.71 18.73
C HIS A 423 11.11 -2.18 19.15
N THR A 424 12.20 -2.86 18.85
CA THR A 424 12.47 -4.22 19.32
C THR A 424 13.53 -4.21 20.43
N ASP A 425 13.28 -4.97 21.48
CA ASP A 425 14.19 -5.04 22.64
C ASP A 425 15.08 -6.30 22.65
N HIS A 426 14.87 -7.20 21.68
CA HIS A 426 15.57 -8.49 21.55
C HIS A 426 15.45 -9.41 22.77
N VAL A 427 14.36 -9.27 23.54
CA VAL A 427 14.07 -10.08 24.74
C VAL A 427 12.73 -10.79 24.57
N SER A 428 12.76 -12.07 24.25
CA SER A 428 11.55 -12.87 23.99
C SER A 428 10.58 -12.86 25.19
N GLY A 429 9.31 -12.63 24.91
CA GLY A 429 8.23 -12.56 25.87
C GLY A 429 7.86 -11.15 26.31
N THR A 430 8.41 -10.12 25.71
CA THR A 430 8.15 -8.73 26.02
C THR A 430 7.09 -8.09 25.11
N ALA A 431 6.92 -6.77 25.19
CA ALA A 431 5.78 -6.05 24.64
C ALA A 431 5.81 -5.89 23.11
N ASP A 432 6.96 -5.94 22.53
CA ASP A 432 7.21 -5.72 21.11
C ASP A 432 7.18 -7.01 20.30
N ASP A 433 7.18 -8.19 20.96
CA ASP A 433 7.12 -9.48 20.25
C ASP A 433 5.84 -9.60 19.43
N ARG A 434 6.00 -10.08 18.22
CA ARG A 434 4.88 -10.45 17.35
C ARG A 434 4.50 -11.90 17.60
N TRP A 435 3.23 -12.20 17.37
CA TRP A 435 2.65 -13.50 17.64
C TRP A 435 2.33 -14.25 16.35
N VAL A 436 2.45 -15.58 16.41
CA VAL A 436 2.07 -16.49 15.33
C VAL A 436 0.58 -16.74 15.38
N PHE A 437 -0.11 -16.41 14.30
CA PHE A 437 -1.52 -16.73 14.11
C PHE A 437 -1.68 -17.84 13.07
N THR A 438 -2.58 -18.77 13.36
CA THR A 438 -2.98 -19.83 12.42
C THR A 438 -4.43 -19.64 12.00
N GLU A 439 -4.78 -20.16 10.84
CA GLU A 439 -6.15 -20.14 10.34
C GLU A 439 -6.47 -21.40 9.53
N ASP A 440 -7.77 -21.67 9.36
CA ASP A 440 -8.28 -22.64 8.39
C ASP A 440 -8.93 -21.85 7.24
N ASN A 441 -8.16 -21.59 6.17
CA ASN A 441 -8.59 -20.76 5.05
C ASN A 441 -8.21 -21.38 3.70
N PRO A 442 -9.08 -22.25 3.15
CA PRO A 442 -8.80 -22.94 1.88
C PRO A 442 -8.52 -22.01 0.70
N GLY A 443 -9.17 -20.84 0.68
CA GLY A 443 -8.95 -19.85 -0.37
C GLY A 443 -7.53 -19.30 -0.36
N ARG A 444 -7.02 -18.95 0.82
CA ARG A 444 -5.64 -18.48 0.99
C ARG A 444 -4.63 -19.58 0.73
N GLU A 445 -4.88 -20.79 1.25
CA GLU A 445 -4.01 -21.95 1.01
C GLU A 445 -3.80 -22.18 -0.49
N LEU A 446 -4.87 -22.17 -1.29
CA LEU A 446 -4.77 -22.37 -2.74
C LEU A 446 -4.17 -21.16 -3.47
N GLN A 447 -4.38 -19.96 -2.95
CA GLN A 447 -3.75 -18.76 -3.49
C GLN A 447 -2.23 -18.80 -3.30
N VAL A 448 -1.78 -19.11 -2.10
CA VAL A 448 -0.35 -19.31 -1.77
C VAL A 448 0.23 -20.48 -2.55
N THR A 449 -0.54 -21.55 -2.76
CA THR A 449 -0.15 -22.66 -3.64
C THR A 449 0.26 -22.20 -5.04
N ALA A 450 -0.58 -21.37 -5.67
CA ALA A 450 -0.28 -20.82 -6.99
C ALA A 450 1.01 -19.99 -6.97
N TRP A 451 1.13 -19.13 -5.98
CA TRP A 451 2.28 -18.25 -5.84
C TRP A 451 3.59 -19.00 -5.59
N LEU A 452 3.61 -19.96 -4.65
CA LEU A 452 4.79 -20.78 -4.39
C LEU A 452 5.20 -21.62 -5.61
N ALA A 453 4.25 -22.12 -6.39
CA ALA A 453 4.57 -22.83 -7.63
C ALA A 453 5.23 -21.92 -8.67
N GLY A 454 4.77 -20.67 -8.81
CA GLY A 454 5.39 -19.66 -9.67
C GLY A 454 6.78 -19.25 -9.17
N ILE A 455 6.92 -18.99 -7.88
CA ILE A 455 8.19 -18.66 -7.21
C ILE A 455 9.20 -19.79 -7.41
N SER A 456 8.80 -21.04 -7.20
CA SER A 456 9.68 -22.20 -7.35
C SER A 456 10.31 -22.27 -8.75
N ARG A 457 9.52 -21.93 -9.78
CA ARG A 457 9.97 -21.94 -11.17
C ARG A 457 11.05 -20.90 -11.43
N VAL A 458 10.87 -19.71 -10.87
CA VAL A 458 11.75 -18.55 -11.10
C VAL A 458 13.03 -18.61 -10.26
N LEU A 459 12.96 -19.21 -9.06
CA LEU A 459 14.14 -19.39 -8.20
C LEU A 459 15.10 -20.50 -8.65
N LYS A 460 14.71 -21.33 -9.63
CA LYS A 460 15.63 -22.34 -10.19
C LYS A 460 16.86 -21.68 -10.79
N GLY A 461 18.03 -22.15 -10.37
CA GLY A 461 19.33 -21.61 -10.77
C GLY A 461 19.78 -20.38 -9.96
N HIS A 462 18.90 -19.85 -9.09
CA HIS A 462 19.25 -18.83 -8.10
C HIS A 462 19.37 -19.44 -6.69
N ASN A 463 18.30 -20.10 -6.22
CA ASN A 463 18.28 -20.87 -4.96
C ASN A 463 17.46 -22.14 -5.15
N ASP A 464 18.13 -23.22 -5.60
CA ASP A 464 17.48 -24.48 -5.94
C ASP A 464 16.84 -25.18 -4.72
N THR A 465 17.41 -25.02 -3.54
CA THR A 465 16.86 -25.59 -2.31
C THR A 465 15.53 -24.94 -1.96
N LEU A 466 15.48 -23.61 -1.94
CA LEU A 466 14.25 -22.88 -1.66
C LEU A 466 13.20 -23.08 -2.76
N ALA A 467 13.65 -23.18 -4.03
CA ALA A 467 12.77 -23.52 -5.14
C ALA A 467 12.10 -24.89 -4.97
N ALA A 468 12.86 -25.89 -4.51
CA ALA A 468 12.32 -27.22 -4.23
C ALA A 468 11.33 -27.21 -3.06
N ASP A 469 11.68 -26.55 -1.96
CA ASP A 469 10.80 -26.37 -0.80
C ASP A 469 9.46 -25.72 -1.20
N CYS A 470 9.50 -24.63 -1.96
CA CYS A 470 8.29 -23.93 -2.47
C CYS A 470 7.40 -24.88 -3.29
N LEU A 471 8.02 -25.67 -4.18
CA LEU A 471 7.27 -26.60 -5.01
C LEU A 471 6.65 -27.75 -4.21
N GLU A 472 7.37 -28.30 -3.22
CA GLU A 472 6.88 -29.35 -2.35
C GLU A 472 5.66 -28.86 -1.54
N ILE A 473 5.76 -27.67 -0.95
CA ILE A 473 4.65 -27.06 -0.20
C ILE A 473 3.44 -26.82 -1.11
N ALA A 474 3.67 -26.29 -2.31
CA ALA A 474 2.60 -26.06 -3.27
C ALA A 474 1.89 -27.36 -3.69
N ARG A 475 2.62 -28.45 -3.89
CA ARG A 475 2.04 -29.77 -4.20
C ARG A 475 1.20 -30.31 -3.05
N GLU A 476 1.71 -30.21 -1.83
CA GLU A 476 0.99 -30.70 -0.66
C GLU A 476 -0.28 -29.88 -0.41
N LEU A 477 -0.21 -28.55 -0.41
CA LEU A 477 -1.37 -27.68 -0.28
C LEU A 477 -2.43 -27.94 -1.36
N PHE A 478 -2.02 -28.11 -2.62
CA PHE A 478 -2.95 -28.44 -3.70
C PHE A 478 -3.73 -29.72 -3.44
N LYS A 479 -3.05 -30.72 -2.87
CA LYS A 479 -3.61 -32.04 -2.57
C LYS A 479 -4.56 -32.00 -1.37
N ILE A 480 -4.15 -31.36 -0.27
CA ILE A 480 -4.90 -31.45 1.00
C ILE A 480 -6.01 -30.40 1.11
N THR A 481 -5.91 -29.27 0.39
CA THR A 481 -6.85 -28.17 0.56
C THR A 481 -8.20 -28.46 -0.09
N ARG A 482 -9.26 -28.31 0.71
CA ARG A 482 -10.65 -28.48 0.24
C ARG A 482 -11.06 -27.39 -0.75
N CYS A 483 -12.05 -27.72 -1.59
CA CYS A 483 -12.58 -26.82 -2.60
C CYS A 483 -14.13 -26.87 -2.57
N ASP A 484 -14.73 -25.96 -1.80
CA ASP A 484 -16.13 -26.03 -1.41
C ASP A 484 -17.05 -25.10 -2.23
N ASN A 485 -16.49 -24.17 -3.00
CA ASN A 485 -17.28 -23.20 -3.78
C ASN A 485 -16.51 -22.69 -5.01
N ASN A 486 -17.21 -21.96 -5.87
CA ASN A 486 -16.66 -21.48 -7.14
C ASN A 486 -15.50 -20.46 -6.98
N TRP A 487 -15.49 -19.70 -5.92
CA TRP A 487 -14.38 -18.76 -5.66
C TRP A 487 -13.09 -19.54 -5.34
N ILE A 488 -13.18 -20.54 -4.46
CA ILE A 488 -12.08 -21.45 -4.14
C ILE A 488 -11.67 -22.26 -5.38
N LEU A 489 -12.63 -22.67 -6.22
CA LEU A 489 -12.33 -23.36 -7.48
C LEU A 489 -11.51 -22.49 -8.44
N THR A 490 -11.83 -21.20 -8.54
CA THR A 490 -11.03 -20.27 -9.36
C THR A 490 -9.58 -20.24 -8.89
N THR A 491 -9.36 -20.18 -7.59
CA THR A 491 -8.01 -20.19 -6.98
C THR A 491 -7.32 -21.53 -7.20
N LYS A 492 -8.05 -22.65 -7.09
CA LYS A 492 -7.50 -24.00 -7.34
C LYS A 492 -7.10 -24.20 -8.82
N VAL A 493 -7.87 -23.63 -9.73
CA VAL A 493 -7.52 -23.64 -11.16
C VAL A 493 -6.23 -22.84 -11.38
N HIS A 494 -6.07 -21.67 -10.75
CA HIS A 494 -4.83 -20.89 -10.82
C HIS A 494 -3.64 -21.70 -10.27
N ALA A 495 -3.80 -22.34 -9.12
CA ALA A 495 -2.79 -23.22 -8.52
C ALA A 495 -2.39 -24.36 -9.47
N ALA A 496 -3.36 -25.02 -10.10
CA ALA A 496 -3.09 -26.08 -11.08
C ALA A 496 -2.34 -25.57 -12.32
N VAL A 497 -2.68 -24.36 -12.79
CA VAL A 497 -1.95 -23.71 -13.89
C VAL A 497 -0.48 -23.50 -13.54
N GLU A 498 -0.21 -22.87 -12.39
CA GLU A 498 1.17 -22.59 -11.98
C GLU A 498 1.97 -23.86 -11.67
N LEU A 499 1.35 -24.86 -11.04
CA LEU A 499 1.97 -26.18 -10.84
C LEU A 499 2.28 -26.88 -12.18
N TYR A 500 1.37 -26.81 -13.16
CA TYR A 500 1.65 -27.34 -14.48
C TYR A 500 2.80 -26.60 -15.17
N LEU A 501 2.82 -25.28 -15.11
CA LEU A 501 3.90 -24.48 -15.68
C LEU A 501 5.26 -24.81 -15.04
N ALA A 502 5.28 -25.08 -13.74
CA ALA A 502 6.48 -25.44 -13.00
C ALA A 502 6.96 -26.88 -13.26
N THR A 503 6.04 -27.85 -13.39
CA THR A 503 6.37 -29.29 -13.38
C THR A 503 6.16 -30.00 -14.71
N LYS A 504 5.26 -29.50 -15.56
CA LYS A 504 4.74 -30.16 -16.77
C LYS A 504 3.99 -31.48 -16.49
N GLU A 505 3.60 -31.75 -15.26
CA GLU A 505 2.87 -32.96 -14.89
C GLU A 505 1.44 -32.96 -15.47
N ALA A 506 1.09 -34.07 -16.13
CA ALA A 506 -0.20 -34.21 -16.82
C ALA A 506 -1.41 -34.05 -15.88
N GLY A 507 -1.31 -34.48 -14.62
CA GLY A 507 -2.40 -34.39 -13.65
C GLY A 507 -2.93 -32.96 -13.44
N TYR A 508 -2.04 -31.98 -13.37
CA TYR A 508 -2.44 -30.55 -13.23
C TYR A 508 -3.05 -30.02 -14.52
N ARG A 509 -2.47 -30.36 -15.68
CA ARG A 509 -3.04 -30.02 -16.99
C ARG A 509 -4.46 -30.55 -17.13
N ASP A 510 -4.64 -31.82 -16.83
CA ASP A 510 -5.91 -32.53 -17.01
C ASP A 510 -6.98 -31.95 -16.04
N PHE A 511 -6.59 -31.60 -14.82
CA PHE A 511 -7.47 -30.87 -13.90
C PHE A 511 -7.97 -29.55 -14.52
N VAL A 512 -7.08 -28.72 -15.06
CA VAL A 512 -7.46 -27.45 -15.71
C VAL A 512 -8.40 -27.70 -16.88
N LEU A 513 -8.11 -28.70 -17.73
CA LEU A 513 -8.96 -29.06 -18.88
C LEU A 513 -10.33 -29.56 -18.46
N GLN A 514 -10.46 -30.28 -17.35
CA GLN A 514 -11.76 -30.69 -16.79
C GLN A 514 -12.62 -29.49 -16.35
N GLN A 515 -11.98 -28.38 -15.94
CA GLN A 515 -12.69 -27.17 -15.55
C GLN A 515 -12.95 -26.19 -16.70
N GLN A 516 -12.76 -26.61 -17.96
CA GLN A 516 -12.80 -25.75 -19.15
C GLN A 516 -14.10 -24.94 -19.30
N ASP A 517 -15.26 -25.53 -19.00
CA ASP A 517 -16.56 -24.85 -19.10
C ASP A 517 -16.69 -23.75 -18.03
N PHE A 518 -16.28 -24.06 -16.79
CA PHE A 518 -16.21 -23.08 -15.71
C PHE A 518 -15.28 -21.93 -16.04
N ILE A 519 -14.07 -22.21 -16.53
CA ILE A 519 -13.06 -21.22 -16.90
C ILE A 519 -13.58 -20.30 -18.00
N CYS A 520 -14.14 -20.85 -19.09
CA CYS A 520 -14.65 -20.05 -20.21
C CYS A 520 -15.83 -19.17 -19.80
N LYS A 521 -16.68 -19.64 -18.86
CA LYS A 521 -17.80 -18.85 -18.32
C LYS A 521 -17.28 -17.68 -17.46
N ASN A 522 -16.18 -17.85 -16.76
CA ASN A 522 -15.58 -16.87 -15.85
C ASN A 522 -14.30 -16.24 -16.41
N ILE A 523 -14.18 -16.11 -17.71
CA ILE A 523 -12.94 -15.72 -18.40
C ILE A 523 -12.41 -14.33 -17.98
N ARG A 524 -13.28 -13.42 -17.56
CA ARG A 524 -12.87 -12.10 -17.04
C ARG A 524 -12.02 -12.21 -15.78
N GLN A 525 -12.28 -13.23 -14.95
CA GLN A 525 -11.55 -13.48 -13.69
C GLN A 525 -10.36 -14.43 -13.89
N THR A 526 -10.45 -15.34 -14.85
CA THR A 526 -9.46 -16.41 -15.05
C THR A 526 -8.48 -16.13 -16.21
N GLY A 527 -8.82 -15.21 -17.11
CA GLY A 527 -8.12 -15.00 -18.37
C GLY A 527 -6.65 -14.63 -18.21
N TRP A 528 -6.28 -13.92 -17.16
CA TRP A 528 -4.92 -13.44 -16.94
C TRP A 528 -3.93 -14.59 -16.65
N PHE A 529 -4.33 -15.67 -15.98
CA PHE A 529 -3.47 -16.84 -15.77
C PHE A 529 -3.73 -17.94 -16.82
N ILE A 530 -4.96 -18.09 -17.30
CA ILE A 530 -5.30 -19.06 -18.35
C ILE A 530 -4.59 -18.74 -19.66
N GLY A 531 -4.31 -17.48 -19.99
CA GLY A 531 -3.55 -17.11 -21.18
C GLY A 531 -2.16 -17.76 -21.22
N ARG A 532 -1.46 -17.83 -20.10
CA ARG A 532 -0.16 -18.50 -19.98
C ARG A 532 -0.27 -20.02 -20.14
N PHE A 533 -1.31 -20.61 -19.57
CA PHE A 533 -1.60 -22.03 -19.75
C PHE A 533 -1.90 -22.36 -21.20
N ASP A 534 -2.73 -21.54 -21.87
CA ASP A 534 -3.09 -21.71 -23.27
C ASP A 534 -1.87 -21.62 -24.20
N GLN A 535 -0.94 -20.70 -23.93
CA GLN A 535 0.33 -20.63 -24.66
C GLN A 535 1.13 -21.95 -24.55
N ALA A 536 1.06 -22.63 -23.41
CA ALA A 536 1.78 -23.88 -23.17
C ALA A 536 1.08 -25.12 -23.74
N VAL A 537 -0.26 -25.13 -23.87
CA VAL A 537 -1.04 -26.32 -24.26
C VAL A 537 -1.81 -26.18 -25.56
N GLY A 538 -2.03 -24.94 -26.08
CA GLY A 538 -2.71 -24.69 -27.34
C GLY A 538 -4.20 -25.01 -27.35
N ASN A 539 -4.95 -24.64 -26.30
CA ASN A 539 -6.38 -24.96 -26.19
C ASN A 539 -7.25 -23.94 -26.95
N VAL A 540 -7.84 -24.35 -28.06
CA VAL A 540 -8.65 -23.51 -28.96
C VAL A 540 -9.83 -22.86 -28.24
N ARG A 541 -10.46 -23.51 -27.24
CA ARG A 541 -11.59 -22.93 -26.50
C ARG A 541 -11.14 -21.78 -25.61
N PHE A 542 -10.02 -21.91 -24.93
CA PHE A 542 -9.45 -20.82 -24.10
C PHE A 542 -9.06 -19.63 -24.98
N SER A 543 -8.30 -19.86 -26.03
CA SER A 543 -7.93 -18.80 -27.00
C SER A 543 -9.13 -18.07 -27.56
N LYS A 544 -10.21 -18.79 -27.88
CA LYS A 544 -11.45 -18.18 -28.39
C LYS A 544 -12.16 -17.36 -27.31
N ALA A 545 -12.25 -17.87 -26.09
CA ALA A 545 -12.88 -17.16 -24.96
C ALA A 545 -12.12 -15.87 -24.60
N ILE A 546 -10.79 -15.93 -24.52
CA ILE A 546 -9.92 -14.77 -24.25
C ILE A 546 -10.09 -13.71 -25.34
N ARG A 547 -10.02 -14.09 -26.63
CA ARG A 547 -10.19 -13.15 -27.75
C ARG A 547 -11.57 -12.51 -27.79
N LYS A 548 -12.62 -13.24 -27.39
CA LYS A 548 -13.95 -12.68 -27.28
C LYS A 548 -14.09 -11.67 -26.14
N ALA A 549 -13.43 -11.92 -25.01
CA ALA A 549 -13.49 -11.03 -23.85
C ALA A 549 -12.60 -9.77 -23.99
N LEU A 550 -11.54 -9.86 -24.79
CA LEU A 550 -10.55 -8.78 -24.92
C LEU A 550 -11.12 -7.44 -25.40
N PRO A 551 -12.00 -7.38 -26.41
CA PRO A 551 -12.62 -6.11 -26.82
C PRO A 551 -13.44 -5.45 -25.73
N GLU A 552 -14.16 -6.24 -24.91
CA GLU A 552 -14.94 -5.72 -23.80
C GLU A 552 -14.01 -5.17 -22.69
N LEU A 553 -12.92 -5.86 -22.40
CA LEU A 553 -11.90 -5.41 -21.46
C LEU A 553 -11.21 -4.14 -21.94
N GLN A 554 -10.90 -4.05 -23.23
CA GLN A 554 -10.32 -2.85 -23.84
C GLN A 554 -11.29 -1.67 -23.80
N ALA A 555 -12.59 -1.89 -24.05
CA ALA A 555 -13.60 -0.84 -23.96
C ALA A 555 -13.75 -0.33 -22.51
N MET A 556 -13.78 -1.22 -21.53
CA MET A 556 -13.79 -0.85 -20.12
C MET A 556 -12.55 -0.03 -19.75
N TYR A 557 -11.38 -0.43 -20.22
CA TYR A 557 -10.13 0.30 -19.97
C TYR A 557 -10.14 1.70 -20.58
N GLN A 558 -10.72 1.84 -21.76
CA GLN A 558 -10.88 3.14 -22.43
C GLN A 558 -11.89 4.04 -21.70
N GLU A 559 -12.98 3.46 -21.18
CA GLU A 559 -13.98 4.19 -20.39
C GLU A 559 -13.42 4.69 -19.04
N TYR A 560 -12.54 3.93 -18.39
CA TYR A 560 -11.87 4.35 -17.15
C TYR A 560 -10.67 5.29 -17.39
N SER A 561 -10.14 5.34 -18.60
CA SER A 561 -8.98 6.18 -18.96
C SER A 561 -9.36 7.41 -19.78
N SER A 562 -10.62 7.57 -20.14
CA SER A 562 -11.18 8.76 -20.78
C SER A 562 -11.79 9.73 -19.76
#